data_658b435626d98af603981ff75775d45d
#
_entry.id   658b435626d98af603981ff75775d45d
#
_cell.length_a   1.000
_cell.length_b   1.000
_cell.length_c   1.000
_cell.angle_alpha   90.00
_cell.angle_beta   90.00
_cell.angle_gamma   90.00
#
_symmetry.space_group_name_H-M   'P 1'
#
loop_
_entity.id
_entity.type
_entity.pdbx_description
1 polymer ?
#
loop_
_entity_poly.entity_id
_entity_poly.type
_entity_poly.pdbx_seq_one_letter_code
_entity_poly.pdbx_strand_id
1 'polypeptide(L)'
;MNNPSPYEPPRSTIKPTTSGEFGEVKIFSAQGRLGRVRYIGYSVGMGLLVNLVMLLVGGLAGFVEGGGSEEPTMGLLTGGVIAVVGLAALVISFLLTIQRLHDFNAAGWWSILILLPIANLVLYLILLIMPGTQGPNRFGNPPPPNTLGVILLALILPLIMIIGIIAAIAIPTYMDYTERAQEATPNLSLI
;
A
#
# COMPACT_ATOMS: atom_id res chain seq x y z
N MET A 1 -20.11 -38.16 52.40
CA MET A 1 -20.41 -38.73 51.08
C MET A 1 -20.69 -37.56 50.15
N ASN A 2 -19.65 -37.10 49.37
CA ASN A 2 -19.84 -36.04 48.38
C ASN A 2 -20.42 -36.65 47.11
N ASN A 3 -21.68 -36.41 46.87
CA ASN A 3 -22.32 -36.78 45.64
C ASN A 3 -21.88 -35.77 44.57
N PRO A 4 -21.12 -36.16 43.53
CA PRO A 4 -20.78 -35.21 42.47
C PRO A 4 -22.04 -34.76 41.75
N SER A 5 -22.20 -33.43 41.60
CA SER A 5 -23.31 -32.85 40.87
C SER A 5 -23.31 -33.38 39.41
N PRO A 6 -24.42 -33.88 38.89
CA PRO A 6 -24.51 -34.38 37.52
C PRO A 6 -24.44 -33.26 36.47
N TYR A 7 -24.32 -32.02 36.91
CA TYR A 7 -24.17 -30.84 36.03
C TYR A 7 -22.83 -30.12 36.33
N GLU A 8 -21.82 -30.38 35.53
CA GLU A 8 -20.67 -29.47 35.42
C GLU A 8 -20.98 -28.40 34.39
N PRO A 9 -21.03 -27.11 34.78
CA PRO A 9 -21.19 -26.06 33.79
C PRO A 9 -20.01 -26.10 32.82
N PRO A 10 -20.22 -25.81 31.49
CA PRO A 10 -19.15 -25.78 30.53
C PRO A 10 -18.06 -24.81 31.00
N ARG A 11 -16.88 -25.33 31.33
CA ARG A 11 -15.71 -24.49 31.60
C ARG A 11 -15.27 -23.86 30.28
N SER A 12 -15.73 -22.64 29.99
CA SER A 12 -15.12 -21.83 28.96
C SER A 12 -13.71 -21.47 29.42
N THR A 13 -12.75 -22.31 29.10
CA THR A 13 -11.33 -21.93 29.15
C THR A 13 -11.10 -20.88 28.07
N ILE A 14 -11.24 -19.60 28.43
CA ILE A 14 -10.62 -18.52 27.67
C ILE A 14 -9.13 -18.79 27.82
N LYS A 15 -8.53 -19.48 26.84
CA LYS A 15 -7.09 -19.59 26.78
C LYS A 15 -6.56 -18.17 26.61
N PRO A 16 -5.69 -17.67 27.50
CA PRO A 16 -5.03 -16.40 27.23
C PRO A 16 -4.33 -16.53 25.89
N THR A 17 -4.50 -15.54 25.02
CA THR A 17 -3.89 -15.45 23.69
C THR A 17 -2.36 -15.49 23.87
N THR A 18 -1.80 -16.68 23.81
CA THR A 18 -0.36 -16.86 23.88
C THR A 18 0.26 -16.41 22.55
N SER A 19 1.46 -15.87 22.59
CA SER A 19 2.23 -15.38 21.43
C SER A 19 2.42 -16.42 20.29
N GLY A 20 1.89 -17.62 20.42
CA GLY A 20 1.85 -18.66 19.39
C GLY A 20 0.56 -18.71 18.56
N GLU A 21 -0.45 -17.90 18.86
CA GLU A 21 -1.72 -17.90 18.12
C GLU A 21 -1.69 -17.09 16.83
N PHE A 22 -0.75 -16.15 16.68
CA PHE A 22 -0.56 -15.34 15.50
C PHE A 22 0.74 -15.66 14.78
N GLY A 23 0.73 -15.53 13.45
CA GLY A 23 1.91 -15.67 12.63
C GLY A 23 2.82 -14.44 12.74
N GLU A 24 4.12 -14.65 12.57
CA GLU A 24 5.08 -13.54 12.47
C GLU A 24 4.93 -12.80 11.14
N VAL A 25 5.04 -11.47 11.19
CA VAL A 25 5.07 -10.63 9.98
C VAL A 25 6.52 -10.40 9.57
N LYS A 26 6.90 -10.97 8.42
CA LYS A 26 8.24 -10.84 7.83
C LYS A 26 8.13 -10.20 6.46
N ILE A 27 8.48 -8.92 6.33
CA ILE A 27 8.35 -8.16 5.06
C ILE A 27 9.23 -8.79 3.95
N PHE A 28 10.42 -9.27 4.30
CA PHE A 28 11.38 -9.86 3.36
C PHE A 28 11.27 -11.38 3.24
N SER A 29 10.08 -11.93 3.33
CA SER A 29 9.83 -13.36 3.23
C SER A 29 8.61 -13.64 2.36
N ALA A 30 8.68 -14.68 1.55
CA ALA A 30 7.51 -15.21 0.85
C ALA A 30 6.63 -16.10 1.76
N GLN A 31 7.06 -16.38 2.99
CA GLN A 31 6.33 -17.22 3.94
C GLN A 31 5.44 -16.38 4.85
N GLY A 32 4.38 -17.01 5.38
CA GLY A 32 3.45 -16.35 6.29
C GLY A 32 2.24 -15.74 5.57
N ARG A 33 1.48 -14.97 6.33
CA ARG A 33 0.20 -14.39 5.91
C ARG A 33 0.15 -12.90 6.22
N LEU A 34 -0.45 -12.13 5.32
CA LEU A 34 -0.58 -10.68 5.46
C LEU A 34 -2.06 -10.26 5.33
N GLY A 35 -2.63 -9.70 6.39
CA GLY A 35 -4.01 -9.20 6.38
C GLY A 35 -4.19 -7.97 5.47
N ARG A 36 -5.44 -7.71 5.04
CA ARG A 36 -5.79 -6.62 4.10
C ARG A 36 -5.22 -5.26 4.49
N VAL A 37 -5.50 -4.81 5.70
CA VAL A 37 -5.08 -3.47 6.18
C VAL A 37 -3.56 -3.36 6.19
N ARG A 38 -2.89 -4.43 6.60
CA ARG A 38 -1.43 -4.47 6.65
C ARG A 38 -0.81 -4.50 5.25
N TYR A 39 -1.43 -5.24 4.31
CA TYR A 39 -1.04 -5.23 2.91
C TYR A 39 -1.14 -3.83 2.30
N ILE A 40 -2.28 -3.14 2.49
CA ILE A 40 -2.50 -1.77 2.03
C ILE A 40 -1.46 -0.84 2.67
N GLY A 41 -1.33 -0.87 4.00
CA GLY A 41 -0.40 0.00 4.72
C GLY A 41 1.06 -0.17 4.28
N TYR A 42 1.52 -1.40 4.11
CA TYR A 42 2.90 -1.66 3.65
C TYR A 42 3.09 -1.29 2.18
N SER A 43 2.10 -1.54 1.32
CA SER A 43 2.17 -1.12 -0.08
C SER A 43 2.20 0.40 -0.23
N VAL A 44 1.37 1.12 0.53
CA VAL A 44 1.37 2.59 0.56
C VAL A 44 2.68 3.12 1.14
N GLY A 45 3.12 2.58 2.28
CA GLY A 45 4.39 2.99 2.90
C GLY A 45 5.59 2.76 1.98
N MET A 46 5.64 1.63 1.27
CA MET A 46 6.66 1.35 0.27
C MET A 46 6.58 2.33 -0.90
N GLY A 47 5.37 2.60 -1.42
CA GLY A 47 5.17 3.58 -2.48
C GLY A 47 5.64 4.98 -2.08
N LEU A 48 5.33 5.44 -0.88
CA LEU A 48 5.79 6.73 -0.35
C LEU A 48 7.32 6.76 -0.22
N LEU A 49 7.93 5.69 0.30
CA LEU A 49 9.39 5.59 0.42
C LEU A 49 10.06 5.64 -0.95
N VAL A 50 9.58 4.87 -1.91
CA VAL A 50 10.11 4.88 -3.29
C VAL A 50 9.97 6.26 -3.92
N ASN A 51 8.78 6.90 -3.79
CA ASN A 51 8.58 8.26 -4.31
C ASN A 51 9.51 9.29 -3.64
N LEU A 52 9.73 9.18 -2.33
CA LEU A 52 10.68 10.05 -1.62
C LEU A 52 12.11 9.87 -2.16
N VAL A 53 12.55 8.62 -2.32
CA VAL A 53 13.87 8.33 -2.88
C VAL A 53 13.98 8.88 -4.30
N MET A 54 12.96 8.68 -5.15
CA MET A 54 12.94 9.20 -6.52
C MET A 54 12.99 10.72 -6.56
N LEU A 55 12.27 11.41 -5.65
CA LEU A 55 12.29 12.86 -5.52
C LEU A 55 13.69 13.37 -5.12
N LEU A 56 14.33 12.71 -4.16
CA LEU A 56 15.67 13.10 -3.70
C LEU A 56 16.73 12.86 -4.78
N VAL A 57 16.71 11.70 -5.42
CA VAL A 57 17.68 11.33 -6.48
C VAL A 57 17.46 12.19 -7.71
N GLY A 58 16.22 12.33 -8.20
CA GLY A 58 15.89 13.14 -9.37
C GLY A 58 16.07 14.63 -9.11
N GLY A 59 15.73 15.12 -7.91
CA GLY A 59 15.94 16.51 -7.52
C GLY A 59 17.42 16.88 -7.42
N LEU A 60 18.25 15.99 -6.86
CA LEU A 60 19.71 16.19 -6.79
C LEU A 60 20.33 16.16 -8.19
N ALA A 61 19.93 15.21 -9.03
CA ALA A 61 20.41 15.13 -10.42
C ALA A 61 20.05 16.40 -11.19
N GLY A 62 18.79 16.85 -11.13
CA GLY A 62 18.35 18.07 -11.78
C GLY A 62 19.03 19.34 -11.26
N PHE A 63 19.38 19.39 -9.96
CA PHE A 63 20.14 20.51 -9.41
C PHE A 63 21.58 20.54 -9.97
N VAL A 64 22.21 19.39 -10.10
CA VAL A 64 23.58 19.26 -10.66
C VAL A 64 23.58 19.57 -12.15
N GLU A 65 22.64 19.03 -12.93
CA GLU A 65 22.52 19.25 -14.38
C GLU A 65 22.10 20.69 -14.71
N GLY A 66 21.27 21.33 -13.88
CA GLY A 66 20.88 22.75 -14.03
C GLY A 66 22.05 23.73 -13.90
N GLY A 67 23.23 23.27 -13.41
CA GLY A 67 24.48 24.01 -13.40
C GLY A 67 25.27 23.98 -14.72
N GLY A 68 24.71 23.40 -15.80
CA GLY A 68 25.29 23.45 -17.16
C GLY A 68 26.26 22.31 -17.49
N SER A 69 26.37 21.28 -16.66
CA SER A 69 27.17 20.08 -16.93
C SER A 69 26.29 18.93 -17.41
N GLU A 70 26.09 18.78 -18.71
CA GLU A 70 25.54 17.55 -19.31
C GLU A 70 26.61 16.43 -19.23
N GLU A 71 26.93 15.97 -18.01
CA GLU A 71 27.86 14.86 -17.83
C GLU A 71 27.08 13.55 -18.00
N PRO A 72 27.36 12.74 -19.07
CA PRO A 72 26.67 11.47 -19.31
C PRO A 72 26.78 10.50 -18.14
N THR A 73 27.82 10.63 -17.33
CA THR A 73 28.10 9.84 -16.12
C THR A 73 27.01 10.03 -15.05
N MET A 74 26.50 11.25 -14.88
CA MET A 74 25.42 11.54 -13.91
C MET A 74 24.11 10.88 -14.32
N GLY A 75 23.76 10.93 -15.61
CA GLY A 75 22.58 10.24 -16.13
C GLY A 75 22.64 8.72 -15.92
N LEU A 76 23.80 8.10 -16.11
CA LEU A 76 24.01 6.67 -15.85
C LEU A 76 23.91 6.33 -14.36
N LEU A 77 24.48 7.14 -13.47
CA LEU A 77 24.41 6.93 -12.03
C LEU A 77 22.96 7.08 -11.54
N THR A 78 22.27 8.13 -11.94
CA THR A 78 20.86 8.36 -11.59
C THR A 78 19.98 7.23 -12.11
N GLY A 79 20.14 6.83 -13.37
CA GLY A 79 19.44 5.71 -13.97
C GLY A 79 19.71 4.39 -13.27
N GLY A 80 20.96 4.15 -12.88
CA GLY A 80 21.36 2.97 -12.12
C GLY A 80 20.70 2.90 -10.74
N VAL A 81 20.67 4.00 -9.99
CA VAL A 81 19.98 4.07 -8.70
C VAL A 81 18.49 3.83 -8.85
N ILE A 82 17.85 4.47 -9.84
CA ILE A 82 16.43 4.29 -10.15
C ILE A 82 16.12 2.81 -10.45
N ALA A 83 16.95 2.17 -11.27
CA ALA A 83 16.78 0.76 -11.62
C ALA A 83 16.89 -0.16 -10.39
N VAL A 84 17.89 0.06 -9.52
CA VAL A 84 18.08 -0.74 -8.30
C VAL A 84 16.91 -0.54 -7.34
N VAL A 85 16.48 0.69 -7.10
CA VAL A 85 15.32 1.00 -6.23
C VAL A 85 14.04 0.40 -6.79
N GLY A 86 13.82 0.52 -8.11
CA GLY A 86 12.66 -0.06 -8.79
C GLY A 86 12.63 -1.59 -8.68
N LEU A 87 13.78 -2.24 -8.89
CA LEU A 87 13.89 -3.70 -8.75
C LEU A 87 13.63 -4.15 -7.30
N ALA A 88 14.20 -3.46 -6.32
CA ALA A 88 13.98 -3.75 -4.91
C ALA A 88 12.48 -3.59 -4.54
N ALA A 89 11.84 -2.51 -4.99
CA ALA A 89 10.41 -2.28 -4.79
C ALA A 89 9.56 -3.36 -5.45
N LEU A 90 9.92 -3.80 -6.66
CA LEU A 90 9.25 -4.90 -7.36
C LEU A 90 9.34 -6.20 -6.56
N VAL A 91 10.53 -6.58 -6.10
CA VAL A 91 10.74 -7.78 -5.27
C VAL A 91 9.89 -7.73 -4.00
N ILE A 92 9.90 -6.61 -3.29
CA ILE A 92 9.09 -6.46 -2.07
C ILE A 92 7.59 -6.54 -2.40
N SER A 93 7.14 -5.93 -3.50
CA SER A 93 5.74 -6.01 -3.94
C SER A 93 5.31 -7.46 -4.22
N PHE A 94 6.18 -8.28 -4.83
CA PHE A 94 5.94 -9.71 -5.00
C PHE A 94 5.81 -10.42 -3.64
N LEU A 95 6.72 -10.18 -2.71
CA LEU A 95 6.70 -10.81 -1.38
C LEU A 95 5.42 -10.46 -0.60
N LEU A 96 5.04 -9.18 -0.59
CA LEU A 96 3.80 -8.73 0.05
C LEU A 96 2.56 -9.36 -0.60
N THR A 97 2.54 -9.44 -1.93
CA THR A 97 1.43 -10.06 -2.68
C THR A 97 1.34 -11.56 -2.42
N ILE A 98 2.45 -12.28 -2.38
CA ILE A 98 2.48 -13.70 -2.02
C ILE A 98 1.89 -13.92 -0.62
N GLN A 99 2.34 -13.18 0.38
CA GLN A 99 1.81 -13.28 1.74
C GLN A 99 0.32 -12.91 1.82
N ARG A 100 -0.12 -11.96 0.99
CA ARG A 100 -1.53 -11.60 0.92
C ARG A 100 -2.38 -12.68 0.26
N LEU A 101 -1.90 -13.31 -0.80
CA LEU A 101 -2.53 -14.50 -1.42
C LEU A 101 -2.62 -15.65 -0.42
N HIS A 102 -1.59 -15.89 0.36
CA HIS A 102 -1.58 -16.89 1.42
C HIS A 102 -2.64 -16.63 2.50
N ASP A 103 -3.00 -15.37 2.75
CA ASP A 103 -3.98 -15.00 3.77
C ASP A 103 -5.39 -15.53 3.46
N PHE A 104 -5.79 -15.58 2.19
CA PHE A 104 -7.03 -16.22 1.77
C PHE A 104 -6.82 -17.61 1.12
N ASN A 105 -5.73 -18.29 1.51
CA ASN A 105 -5.40 -19.66 1.15
C ASN A 105 -5.16 -19.88 -0.37
N ALA A 106 -4.85 -18.83 -1.12
CA ALA A 106 -4.46 -18.91 -2.53
C ALA A 106 -2.96 -19.23 -2.69
N ALA A 107 -2.60 -19.78 -3.82
CA ALA A 107 -1.19 -20.10 -4.11
C ALA A 107 -0.41 -18.83 -4.47
N GLY A 108 0.81 -18.69 -3.91
CA GLY A 108 1.65 -17.50 -4.11
C GLY A 108 2.09 -17.25 -5.57
N TRP A 109 2.08 -18.28 -6.44
CA TRP A 109 2.47 -18.12 -7.84
C TRP A 109 1.53 -17.17 -8.64
N TRP A 110 0.28 -16.96 -8.17
CA TRP A 110 -0.62 -15.95 -8.73
C TRP A 110 -0.05 -14.53 -8.69
N SER A 111 0.96 -14.28 -7.87
CA SER A 111 1.66 -12.99 -7.82
C SER A 111 2.30 -12.60 -9.16
N ILE A 112 2.58 -13.56 -10.06
CA ILE A 112 3.12 -13.28 -11.40
C ILE A 112 2.19 -12.38 -12.23
N LEU A 113 0.89 -12.36 -11.92
CA LEU A 113 -0.09 -11.48 -12.56
C LEU A 113 0.20 -9.98 -12.35
N ILE A 114 1.05 -9.63 -11.36
CA ILE A 114 1.54 -8.25 -11.18
C ILE A 114 2.21 -7.73 -12.46
N LEU A 115 2.86 -8.59 -13.24
CA LEU A 115 3.58 -8.21 -14.46
C LEU A 115 2.66 -7.93 -15.65
N LEU A 116 1.40 -8.34 -15.59
CA LEU A 116 0.44 -8.20 -16.68
C LEU A 116 -0.54 -7.04 -16.36
N PRO A 117 -0.54 -5.92 -17.10
CA PRO A 117 -1.25 -4.69 -16.70
C PRO A 117 -2.74 -4.89 -16.39
N ILE A 118 -3.49 -5.60 -17.25
CA ILE A 118 -4.93 -5.85 -17.04
C ILE A 118 -5.14 -6.85 -15.89
N ALA A 119 -4.37 -7.93 -15.86
CA ALA A 119 -4.45 -8.96 -14.82
C ALA A 119 -4.02 -8.40 -13.45
N ASN A 120 -3.04 -7.48 -13.43
CA ASN A 120 -2.62 -6.77 -12.22
C ASN A 120 -3.76 -5.98 -11.60
N LEU A 121 -4.54 -5.23 -12.40
CA LEU A 121 -5.68 -4.47 -11.89
C LEU A 121 -6.71 -5.40 -11.22
N VAL A 122 -7.06 -6.52 -11.87
CA VAL A 122 -7.99 -7.51 -11.31
C VAL A 122 -7.42 -8.15 -10.06
N LEU A 123 -6.16 -8.55 -10.10
CA LEU A 123 -5.46 -9.11 -8.94
C LEU A 123 -5.47 -8.12 -7.77
N TYR A 124 -5.13 -6.87 -8.01
CA TYR A 124 -5.10 -5.84 -6.98
C TYR A 124 -6.46 -5.64 -6.32
N LEU A 125 -7.54 -5.60 -7.09
CA LEU A 125 -8.91 -5.54 -6.55
C LEU A 125 -9.23 -6.75 -5.67
N ILE A 126 -8.85 -7.96 -6.12
CA ILE A 126 -9.03 -9.19 -5.32
C ILE A 126 -8.24 -9.08 -4.00
N LEU A 127 -6.98 -8.63 -4.04
CA LEU A 127 -6.14 -8.49 -2.86
C LEU A 127 -6.71 -7.47 -1.85
N LEU A 128 -7.40 -6.43 -2.31
CA LEU A 128 -8.04 -5.42 -1.47
C LEU A 128 -9.35 -5.91 -0.86
N ILE A 129 -10.20 -6.60 -1.65
CA ILE A 129 -11.57 -6.93 -1.27
C ILE A 129 -11.65 -8.27 -0.53
N MET A 130 -10.90 -9.29 -0.98
CA MET A 130 -11.03 -10.65 -0.48
C MET A 130 -10.73 -10.72 1.03
N PRO A 131 -11.61 -11.29 1.87
CA PRO A 131 -11.32 -11.49 3.28
C PRO A 131 -10.25 -12.59 3.46
N GLY A 132 -9.39 -12.45 4.47
CA GLY A 132 -8.48 -13.52 4.89
C GLY A 132 -9.25 -14.68 5.54
N THR A 133 -8.66 -15.89 5.51
CA THR A 133 -9.22 -17.05 6.20
C THR A 133 -9.14 -16.86 7.72
N GLN A 134 -10.21 -17.18 8.42
CA GLN A 134 -10.22 -17.21 9.87
C GLN A 134 -9.47 -18.46 10.39
N GLY A 135 -8.62 -18.27 11.40
CA GLY A 135 -7.83 -19.35 11.98
C GLY A 135 -6.62 -19.77 11.11
N PRO A 136 -5.91 -20.84 11.50
CA PRO A 136 -4.78 -21.37 10.77
C PRO A 136 -5.17 -21.91 9.39
N ASN A 137 -4.29 -21.73 8.41
CA ASN A 137 -4.41 -22.34 7.08
C ASN A 137 -3.09 -23.03 6.69
N ARG A 138 -3.00 -23.55 5.47
CA ARG A 138 -1.78 -24.26 5.00
C ARG A 138 -0.51 -23.40 4.99
N PHE A 139 -0.61 -22.09 5.11
CA PHE A 139 0.51 -21.15 5.14
C PHE A 139 0.83 -20.62 6.53
N GLY A 140 0.11 -21.08 7.56
CA GLY A 140 0.37 -20.79 8.96
C GLY A 140 -0.79 -20.10 9.69
N ASN A 141 -0.45 -19.53 10.84
CA ASN A 141 -1.38 -18.85 11.72
C ASN A 141 -1.87 -17.52 11.12
N PRO A 142 -3.04 -17.00 11.56
CA PRO A 142 -3.56 -15.72 11.11
C PRO A 142 -2.59 -14.59 11.44
N PRO A 143 -2.59 -13.50 10.64
CA PRO A 143 -1.74 -12.35 10.92
C PRO A 143 -2.13 -11.68 12.24
N PRO A 144 -1.16 -11.08 12.98
CA PRO A 144 -1.45 -10.41 14.24
C PRO A 144 -2.34 -9.17 14.04
N PRO A 145 -2.97 -8.63 15.11
CA PRO A 145 -3.75 -7.39 15.06
C PRO A 145 -2.96 -6.23 14.44
N ASN A 146 -3.66 -5.35 13.73
CA ASN A 146 -3.03 -4.20 13.10
C ASN A 146 -2.58 -3.17 14.12
N THR A 147 -1.38 -2.63 13.94
CA THR A 147 -0.87 -1.52 14.73
C THR A 147 -1.45 -0.18 14.22
N LEU A 148 -1.48 0.84 15.08
CA LEU A 148 -1.96 2.17 14.70
C LEU A 148 -1.22 2.73 13.47
N GLY A 149 0.11 2.57 13.41
CA GLY A 149 0.89 3.03 12.25
C GLY A 149 0.49 2.37 10.94
N VAL A 150 0.19 1.07 10.96
CA VAL A 150 -0.31 0.35 9.77
C VAL A 150 -1.69 0.85 9.35
N ILE A 151 -2.57 1.12 10.31
CA ILE A 151 -3.91 1.66 10.04
C ILE A 151 -3.80 3.06 9.41
N LEU A 152 -2.97 3.94 9.98
CA LEU A 152 -2.74 5.29 9.46
C LEU A 152 -2.20 5.24 8.02
N LEU A 153 -1.20 4.41 7.75
CA LEU A 153 -0.69 4.22 6.39
C LEU A 153 -1.77 3.69 5.43
N ALA A 154 -2.59 2.76 5.86
CA ALA A 154 -3.67 2.23 5.03
C ALA A 154 -4.75 3.25 4.71
N LEU A 155 -4.97 4.23 5.59
CA LEU A 155 -5.94 5.33 5.39
C LEU A 155 -5.44 6.41 4.41
N ILE A 156 -4.13 6.54 4.20
CA ILE A 156 -3.57 7.53 3.26
C ILE A 156 -4.11 7.31 1.85
N LEU A 157 -4.19 6.08 1.36
CA LEU A 157 -4.65 5.79 -0.01
C LEU A 157 -6.08 6.27 -0.27
N PRO A 158 -7.11 5.87 0.51
CA PRO A 158 -8.46 6.37 0.29
C PRO A 158 -8.57 7.89 0.48
N LEU A 159 -7.80 8.47 1.38
CA LEU A 159 -7.78 9.93 1.58
C LEU A 159 -7.25 10.66 0.34
N ILE A 160 -6.13 10.21 -0.24
CA ILE A 160 -5.59 10.78 -1.48
C ILE A 160 -6.57 10.61 -2.63
N MET A 161 -7.24 9.45 -2.74
CA MET A 161 -8.27 9.24 -3.76
C MET A 161 -9.43 10.23 -3.64
N ILE A 162 -9.95 10.44 -2.43
CA ILE A 162 -11.05 11.38 -2.17
C ILE A 162 -10.62 12.80 -2.53
N ILE A 163 -9.45 13.24 -2.07
CA ILE A 163 -8.91 14.57 -2.39
C ILE A 163 -8.71 14.73 -3.90
N GLY A 164 -8.16 13.69 -4.56
CA GLY A 164 -7.96 13.71 -6.03
C GLY A 164 -9.26 13.82 -6.80
N ILE A 165 -10.31 13.10 -6.39
CA ILE A 165 -11.64 13.19 -7.02
C ILE A 165 -12.24 14.59 -6.82
N ILE A 166 -12.17 15.13 -5.61
CA ILE A 166 -12.66 16.48 -5.31
C ILE A 166 -11.91 17.52 -6.16
N ALA A 167 -10.58 17.42 -6.22
CA ALA A 167 -9.75 18.32 -7.02
C ALA A 167 -10.07 18.24 -8.52
N ALA A 168 -10.25 17.01 -9.04
CA ALA A 168 -10.59 16.79 -10.45
C ALA A 168 -11.93 17.41 -10.87
N ILE A 169 -12.86 17.56 -9.93
CA ILE A 169 -14.16 18.20 -10.18
C ILE A 169 -14.08 19.71 -9.90
N ALA A 170 -13.48 20.09 -8.78
CA ALA A 170 -13.49 21.48 -8.31
C ALA A 170 -12.57 22.40 -9.13
N ILE A 171 -11.39 21.91 -9.55
CA ILE A 171 -10.41 22.74 -10.28
C ILE A 171 -10.98 23.24 -11.63
N PRO A 172 -11.47 22.39 -12.56
CA PRO A 172 -12.01 22.87 -13.82
C PRO A 172 -13.22 23.79 -13.61
N THR A 173 -14.12 23.47 -12.68
CA THR A 173 -15.26 24.31 -12.36
C THR A 173 -14.84 25.71 -11.87
N TYR A 174 -13.79 25.78 -11.06
CA TYR A 174 -13.25 27.05 -10.58
C TYR A 174 -12.59 27.86 -11.69
N MET A 175 -11.87 27.18 -12.59
CA MET A 175 -11.24 27.84 -13.76
C MET A 175 -12.29 28.45 -14.68
N ASP A 176 -13.34 27.72 -15.05
CA ASP A 176 -14.47 28.22 -15.83
C ASP A 176 -15.16 29.42 -15.17
N TYR A 177 -15.29 29.40 -13.86
CA TYR A 177 -15.86 30.50 -13.09
C TYR A 177 -14.98 31.75 -13.16
N THR A 178 -13.67 31.59 -13.00
CA THR A 178 -12.73 32.74 -13.06
C THR A 178 -12.63 33.34 -14.45
N GLU A 179 -12.66 32.56 -15.52
CA GLU A 179 -12.70 33.05 -16.90
C GLU A 179 -13.97 33.87 -17.17
N ARG A 180 -15.14 33.35 -16.80
CA ARG A 180 -16.41 34.10 -16.95
C ARG A 180 -16.44 35.38 -16.13
N ALA A 181 -15.85 35.37 -14.93
CA ALA A 181 -15.75 36.56 -14.09
C ALA A 181 -14.84 37.64 -14.72
N GLN A 182 -13.74 37.22 -15.35
CA GLN A 182 -12.84 38.12 -16.09
C GLN A 182 -13.49 38.71 -17.35
N GLU A 183 -14.24 37.91 -18.11
CA GLU A 183 -14.99 38.37 -19.28
C GLU A 183 -16.12 39.36 -18.91
N ALA A 184 -16.73 39.16 -17.71
CA ALA A 184 -17.80 40.03 -17.23
C ALA A 184 -17.31 41.38 -16.66
N THR A 185 -16.00 41.54 -16.37
CA THR A 185 -15.38 42.82 -16.01
C THR A 185 -14.87 43.53 -17.26
N PRO A 186 -15.66 44.39 -17.92
CA PRO A 186 -15.18 45.17 -19.07
C PRO A 186 -14.05 46.09 -18.56
N ASN A 187 -13.02 46.26 -19.41
CA ASN A 187 -11.85 47.10 -19.16
C ASN A 187 -12.26 48.49 -18.67
N LEU A 188 -12.32 48.66 -17.36
CA LEU A 188 -12.49 49.98 -16.70
C LEU A 188 -11.22 50.85 -16.80
N SER A 189 -10.18 50.37 -17.49
CA SER A 189 -8.91 51.07 -17.71
C SER A 189 -8.90 51.99 -18.94
N LEU A 190 -10.04 52.20 -19.63
CA LEU A 190 -10.15 53.07 -20.83
C LEU A 190 -11.06 54.30 -20.65
N ILE A 191 -11.33 54.72 -19.40
CA ILE A 191 -11.99 56.00 -19.12
C ILE A 191 -11.06 56.91 -18.36
#